data_d894ba5e72fa1ba0cf16f9843585980c
#
_entry.id   d894ba5e72fa1ba0cf16f9843585980c
#
_cell.length_a   1.000
_cell.length_b   1.000
_cell.length_c   1.000
_cell.angle_alpha   90.00
_cell.angle_beta   90.00
_cell.angle_gamma   90.00
#
_symmetry.space_group_name_H-M   'P 1'
#
loop_
_entity.id
_entity.type
_entity.pdbx_description
1 polymer ?
#
loop_
_entity_poly.entity_id
_entity_poly.type
_entity_poly.pdbx_seq_one_letter_code
_entity_poly.pdbx_strand_id
1 'polypeptide(L)'
;MVTAKIVSSLVLFTLAIGLFFISYSQFKEKGYLFNNAYFWASKEERRKMDENKESKKPYYRQSGVTFLLLGISFLAIAAYFATGWKWMYVVFGLAVIIAVVYAVVSSVKIEQQRAEARK
;
A
#
# COMPACT_ATOMS: atom_id res chain seq x y z
N MET A 1 20.49 -23.89 6.98
CA MET A 1 19.92 -22.94 6.90
C MET A 1 20.01 -22.05 5.69
N VAL A 2 20.92 -22.36 4.73
CA VAL A 2 20.93 -21.67 3.44
C VAL A 2 19.59 -21.87 2.72
N THR A 3 19.03 -23.08 2.78
CA THR A 3 17.75 -23.41 2.14
C THR A 3 16.60 -22.56 2.70
N ALA A 4 16.54 -22.38 4.03
CA ALA A 4 15.50 -21.57 4.66
C ALA A 4 15.60 -20.10 4.24
N LYS A 5 16.81 -19.56 4.11
CA LYS A 5 17.02 -18.19 3.65
C LYS A 5 16.57 -18.00 2.20
N ILE A 6 16.89 -18.98 1.34
CA ILE A 6 16.49 -18.94 -0.07
C ILE A 6 14.96 -19.00 -0.18
N VAL A 7 14.32 -19.94 0.54
CA VAL A 7 12.86 -20.06 0.52
C VAL A 7 12.19 -18.79 1.02
N SER A 8 12.66 -18.24 2.14
CA SER A 8 12.13 -17.00 2.70
C SER A 8 12.28 -15.85 1.72
N SER A 9 13.44 -15.73 1.07
CA SER A 9 13.69 -14.67 0.08
C SER A 9 12.75 -14.82 -1.12
N LEU A 10 12.54 -16.04 -1.62
CA LEU A 10 11.65 -16.28 -2.75
C LEU A 10 10.20 -15.96 -2.41
N VAL A 11 9.73 -16.34 -1.22
CA VAL A 11 8.38 -16.04 -0.77
C VAL A 11 8.18 -14.52 -0.67
N LEU A 12 9.11 -13.82 -0.04
CA LEU A 12 9.02 -12.37 0.13
C LEU A 12 9.10 -11.66 -1.22
N PHE A 13 9.94 -12.14 -2.13
CA PHE A 13 10.05 -11.56 -3.47
C PHE A 13 8.75 -11.72 -4.24
N THR A 14 8.12 -12.90 -4.14
CA THR A 14 6.83 -13.17 -4.78
C THR A 14 5.74 -12.25 -4.22
N LEU A 15 5.72 -12.07 -2.89
CA LEU A 15 4.77 -11.15 -2.25
C LEU A 15 5.00 -9.71 -2.70
N ALA A 16 6.26 -9.31 -2.85
CA ALA A 16 6.59 -7.97 -3.33
C ALA A 16 6.04 -7.73 -4.74
N ILE A 17 6.21 -8.72 -5.62
CA ILE A 17 5.66 -8.64 -6.98
C ILE A 17 4.14 -8.49 -6.94
N GLY A 18 3.46 -9.28 -6.10
CA GLY A 18 2.01 -9.18 -5.93
C GLY A 18 1.58 -7.80 -5.45
N LEU A 19 2.31 -7.22 -4.51
CA LEU A 19 2.03 -5.88 -4.00
C LEU A 19 2.23 -4.83 -5.08
N PHE A 20 3.24 -4.98 -5.95
CA PHE A 20 3.43 -4.05 -7.06
C PHE A 20 2.29 -4.15 -8.08
N PHE A 21 1.77 -5.35 -8.34
CA PHE A 21 0.59 -5.51 -9.19
C PHE A 21 -0.64 -4.83 -8.60
N ILE A 22 -0.87 -5.00 -7.30
CA ILE A 22 -1.99 -4.35 -6.61
C ILE A 22 -1.81 -2.82 -6.69
N SER A 23 -0.60 -2.32 -6.44
CA SER A 23 -0.30 -0.89 -6.53
C SER A 23 -0.63 -0.35 -7.92
N TYR A 24 -0.17 -1.04 -8.96
CA TYR A 24 -0.44 -0.64 -10.34
C TYR A 24 -1.94 -0.58 -10.62
N SER A 25 -2.66 -1.61 -10.20
CA SER A 25 -4.11 -1.68 -10.34
C SER A 25 -4.81 -0.50 -9.65
N GLN A 26 -4.36 -0.14 -8.44
CA GLN A 26 -4.92 0.99 -7.70
C GLN A 26 -4.67 2.32 -8.41
N PHE A 27 -3.44 2.54 -8.93
CA PHE A 27 -3.14 3.75 -9.68
C PHE A 27 -3.97 3.87 -10.96
N LYS A 28 -4.30 2.74 -11.59
CA LYS A 28 -5.17 2.71 -12.77
C LYS A 28 -6.66 2.78 -12.44
N GLU A 29 -6.99 2.82 -11.15
CA GLU A 29 -8.37 2.86 -10.66
C GLU A 29 -9.20 1.67 -11.17
N LYS A 30 -8.54 0.52 -11.32
CA LYS A 30 -9.16 -0.72 -11.78
C LYS A 30 -9.30 -1.71 -10.64
N GLY A 31 -10.42 -2.43 -10.64
CA GLY A 31 -10.68 -3.48 -9.68
C GLY A 31 -11.10 -2.96 -8.31
N TYR A 32 -10.97 -3.82 -7.31
CA TYR A 32 -11.40 -3.51 -5.95
C TYR A 32 -10.49 -2.45 -5.32
N LEU A 33 -11.11 -1.52 -4.60
CA LEU A 33 -10.37 -0.50 -3.86
C LEU A 33 -9.84 -1.09 -2.56
N PHE A 34 -8.54 -1.38 -2.53
CA PHE A 34 -7.86 -1.91 -1.35
C PHE A 34 -7.46 -0.78 -0.40
N ASN A 35 -8.45 -0.17 0.24
CA ASN A 35 -8.22 0.95 1.14
C ASN A 35 -9.02 0.73 2.42
N ASN A 36 -8.40 0.99 3.58
CA ASN A 36 -9.06 0.80 4.87
C ASN A 36 -10.33 1.63 5.01
N ALA A 37 -10.33 2.84 4.49
CA ALA A 37 -11.50 3.71 4.56
C ALA A 37 -12.70 3.09 3.81
N TYR A 38 -12.44 2.50 2.64
CA TYR A 38 -13.47 1.80 1.88
C TYR A 38 -13.89 0.50 2.57
N PHE A 39 -12.91 -0.25 3.06
CA PHE A 39 -13.15 -1.56 3.69
C PHE A 39 -14.02 -1.44 4.93
N TRP A 40 -13.77 -0.42 5.76
CA TRP A 40 -14.52 -0.19 7.00
C TRP A 40 -15.76 0.69 6.82
N ALA A 41 -16.01 1.18 5.60
CA ALA A 41 -17.19 1.99 5.31
C ALA A 41 -18.46 1.14 5.41
N SER A 42 -19.57 1.77 5.81
CA SER A 42 -20.88 1.13 5.80
C SER A 42 -21.31 0.84 4.34
N LYS A 43 -22.32 -0.02 4.18
CA LYS A 43 -22.85 -0.35 2.85
C LYS A 43 -23.35 0.90 2.12
N GLU A 44 -23.96 1.81 2.85
CA GLU A 44 -24.48 3.05 2.27
C GLU A 44 -23.33 3.97 1.83
N GLU A 45 -22.29 4.08 2.64
CA GLU A 45 -21.13 4.88 2.29
C GLU A 45 -20.40 4.30 1.08
N ARG A 46 -20.26 2.96 1.02
CA ARG A 46 -19.67 2.29 -0.15
C ARG A 46 -20.47 2.55 -1.41
N ARG A 47 -21.80 2.51 -1.30
CA ARG A 47 -22.67 2.78 -2.44
C ARG A 47 -22.47 4.20 -2.96
N LYS A 48 -22.40 5.17 -2.05
CA LYS A 48 -22.13 6.57 -2.42
C LYS A 48 -20.78 6.72 -3.10
N MET A 49 -19.75 6.04 -2.60
CA MET A 49 -18.43 6.05 -3.22
C MET A 49 -18.46 5.38 -4.60
N ASP A 50 -19.19 4.28 -4.74
CA ASP A 50 -19.30 3.58 -6.01
C ASP A 50 -20.04 4.40 -7.06
N GLU A 51 -21.05 5.17 -6.66
CA GLU A 51 -21.80 6.04 -7.56
C GLU A 51 -20.98 7.21 -8.06
N ASN A 52 -20.05 7.72 -7.23
CA ASN A 52 -19.18 8.85 -7.57
C ASN A 52 -17.74 8.39 -7.70
N LYS A 53 -17.32 8.08 -8.92
CA LYS A 53 -15.94 7.63 -9.18
C LYS A 53 -14.88 8.64 -8.76
N GLU A 54 -15.19 9.93 -8.84
CA GLU A 54 -14.25 10.97 -8.46
C GLU A 54 -13.95 10.96 -6.96
N SER A 55 -14.92 10.57 -6.13
CA SER A 55 -14.70 10.48 -4.69
C SER A 55 -13.75 9.33 -4.32
N LYS A 56 -13.59 8.34 -5.20
CA LYS A 56 -12.67 7.22 -4.98
C LYS A 56 -11.23 7.53 -5.37
N LYS A 57 -11.01 8.49 -6.26
CA LYS A 57 -9.67 8.79 -6.78
C LYS A 57 -8.61 8.99 -5.70
N PRO A 58 -8.85 9.83 -4.66
CA PRO A 58 -7.85 10.00 -3.60
C PRO A 58 -7.54 8.71 -2.87
N TYR A 59 -8.56 7.85 -2.67
CA TYR A 59 -8.38 6.57 -2.00
C TYR A 59 -7.58 5.59 -2.85
N TYR A 60 -7.84 5.54 -4.17
CA TYR A 60 -7.06 4.71 -5.09
C TYR A 60 -5.59 5.15 -5.11
N ARG A 61 -5.36 6.45 -5.15
CA ARG A 61 -4.00 6.99 -5.13
C ARG A 61 -3.29 6.65 -3.82
N GLN A 62 -3.98 6.83 -2.69
CA GLN A 62 -3.44 6.48 -1.37
C GLN A 62 -3.06 5.00 -1.31
N SER A 63 -3.96 4.12 -1.76
CA SER A 63 -3.71 2.68 -1.79
C SER A 63 -2.55 2.33 -2.70
N GLY A 64 -2.50 2.94 -3.89
CA GLY A 64 -1.41 2.70 -4.84
C GLY A 64 -0.05 3.02 -4.24
N VAL A 65 0.09 4.17 -3.60
CA VAL A 65 1.36 4.56 -2.97
C VAL A 65 1.68 3.65 -1.78
N THR A 66 0.68 3.32 -0.96
CA THR A 66 0.86 2.45 0.19
C THR A 66 1.36 1.06 -0.24
N PHE A 67 0.71 0.45 -1.23
CA PHE A 67 1.13 -0.86 -1.74
C PHE A 67 2.48 -0.80 -2.44
N LEU A 68 2.80 0.30 -3.11
CA LEU A 68 4.11 0.50 -3.70
C LEU A 68 5.21 0.51 -2.62
N LEU A 69 4.99 1.26 -1.54
CA LEU A 69 5.94 1.32 -0.44
C LEU A 69 6.08 -0.02 0.28
N LEU A 70 4.97 -0.75 0.47
CA LEU A 70 5.01 -2.10 1.03
C LEU A 70 5.76 -3.06 0.12
N GLY A 71 5.55 -2.97 -1.19
CA GLY A 71 6.30 -3.77 -2.15
C GLY A 71 7.80 -3.51 -2.09
N ILE A 72 8.20 -2.25 -1.99
CA ILE A 72 9.61 -1.88 -1.83
C ILE A 72 10.15 -2.44 -0.52
N SER A 73 9.38 -2.38 0.57
CA SER A 73 9.76 -2.92 1.86
C SER A 73 10.01 -4.43 1.79
N PHE A 74 9.10 -5.17 1.18
CA PHE A 74 9.26 -6.63 1.03
C PHE A 74 10.41 -6.97 0.09
N LEU A 75 10.61 -6.19 -0.96
CA LEU A 75 11.76 -6.39 -1.85
C LEU A 75 13.08 -6.18 -1.11
N ALA A 76 13.15 -5.16 -0.27
CA ALA A 76 14.34 -4.87 0.53
C ALA A 76 14.65 -6.02 1.50
N ILE A 77 13.61 -6.52 2.21
CA ILE A 77 13.82 -7.61 3.16
C ILE A 77 14.15 -8.93 2.45
N ALA A 78 13.60 -9.15 1.26
CA ALA A 78 13.95 -10.30 0.42
C ALA A 78 15.43 -10.25 0.02
N ALA A 79 15.90 -9.07 -0.39
CA ALA A 79 17.31 -8.87 -0.72
C ALA A 79 18.21 -9.08 0.50
N TYR A 80 17.77 -8.65 1.69
CA TYR A 80 18.50 -8.91 2.93
C TYR A 80 18.69 -10.40 3.17
N PHE A 81 17.62 -11.19 3.04
CA PHE A 81 17.69 -12.64 3.23
C PHE A 81 18.55 -13.33 2.16
N ALA A 82 18.53 -12.81 0.93
CA ALA A 82 19.31 -13.40 -0.16
C ALA A 82 20.80 -13.09 -0.06
N THR A 83 21.17 -11.84 0.31
CA THR A 83 22.55 -11.35 0.27
C THR A 83 23.18 -11.21 1.64
N GLY A 84 22.38 -11.09 2.70
CA GLY A 84 22.88 -10.79 4.05
C GLY A 84 23.35 -9.34 4.21
N TRP A 85 23.07 -8.49 3.23
CA TRP A 85 23.54 -7.11 3.25
C TRP A 85 22.72 -6.28 4.24
N LYS A 86 23.36 -5.85 5.32
CA LYS A 86 22.69 -5.17 6.44
C LYS A 86 22.02 -3.87 6.04
N TRP A 87 22.51 -3.19 5.00
CA TRP A 87 21.91 -1.95 4.52
C TRP A 87 20.48 -2.15 3.99
N MET A 88 20.18 -3.35 3.50
CA MET A 88 18.81 -3.66 3.06
C MET A 88 17.82 -3.63 4.21
N TYR A 89 18.26 -3.99 5.43
CA TYR A 89 17.43 -3.89 6.62
C TYR A 89 17.10 -2.43 6.93
N VAL A 90 18.07 -1.53 6.76
CA VAL A 90 17.87 -0.09 6.96
C VAL A 90 16.86 0.44 5.92
N VAL A 91 17.00 0.04 4.66
CA VAL A 91 16.05 0.42 3.59
C VAL A 91 14.65 -0.05 3.94
N PHE A 92 14.51 -1.29 4.43
CA PHE A 92 13.22 -1.83 4.86
C PHE A 92 12.59 -0.95 5.95
N GLY A 93 13.36 -0.61 6.99
CA GLY A 93 12.87 0.21 8.09
C GLY A 93 12.44 1.60 7.63
N LEU A 94 13.24 2.24 6.79
CA LEU A 94 12.90 3.56 6.25
C LEU A 94 11.64 3.51 5.39
N ALA A 95 11.51 2.50 4.54
CA ALA A 95 10.35 2.35 3.69
C ALA A 95 9.07 2.16 4.52
N VAL A 96 9.13 1.36 5.59
CA VAL A 96 8.00 1.15 6.50
C VAL A 96 7.61 2.47 7.18
N ILE A 97 8.59 3.22 7.68
CA ILE A 97 8.33 4.50 8.34
C ILE A 97 7.67 5.47 7.36
N ILE A 98 8.20 5.58 6.14
CA ILE A 98 7.62 6.44 5.10
C ILE A 98 6.17 6.01 4.80
N ALA A 99 5.93 4.70 4.70
CA ALA A 99 4.59 4.18 4.44
C ALA A 99 3.61 4.57 5.54
N VAL A 100 4.00 4.44 6.81
CA VAL A 100 3.14 4.79 7.95
C VAL A 100 2.86 6.29 7.95
N VAL A 101 3.90 7.12 7.80
CA VAL A 101 3.74 8.58 7.77
C VAL A 101 2.83 9.00 6.61
N TYR A 102 3.06 8.44 5.44
CA TYR A 102 2.24 8.73 4.26
C TYR A 102 0.78 8.35 4.51
N ALA A 103 0.53 7.16 5.08
CA ALA A 103 -0.83 6.70 5.34
C ALA A 103 -1.56 7.64 6.29
N VAL A 104 -0.89 8.07 7.37
CA VAL A 104 -1.50 8.99 8.35
C VAL A 104 -1.76 10.35 7.72
N VAL A 105 -0.78 10.95 7.05
CA VAL A 105 -0.90 12.29 6.47
C VAL A 105 -1.96 12.30 5.38
N SER A 106 -1.96 11.31 4.49
CA SER A 106 -2.92 11.25 3.39
C SER A 106 -4.35 11.01 3.90
N SER A 107 -4.51 10.20 4.96
CA SER A 107 -5.83 9.98 5.55
C SER A 107 -6.40 11.28 6.13
N VAL A 108 -5.57 12.07 6.81
CA VAL A 108 -5.98 13.37 7.36
C VAL A 108 -6.39 14.32 6.23
N LYS A 109 -5.61 14.38 5.15
CA LYS A 109 -5.93 15.24 4.01
C LYS A 109 -7.24 14.86 3.35
N ILE A 110 -7.48 13.56 3.17
CA ILE A 110 -8.71 13.07 2.55
C ILE A 110 -9.91 13.43 3.42
N GLU A 111 -9.80 13.26 4.74
CA GLU A 111 -10.88 13.63 5.65
C GLU A 111 -11.18 15.13 5.63
N GLN A 112 -10.16 15.96 5.56
CA GLN A 112 -10.33 17.40 5.43
C GLN A 112 -11.06 17.78 4.16
N GLN A 113 -10.72 17.15 3.05
CA GLN A 113 -11.40 17.37 1.77
C GLN A 113 -12.86 16.95 1.83
N ARG A 114 -13.15 15.84 2.49
CA ARG A 114 -14.53 15.36 2.67
C ARG A 114 -15.33 16.33 3.55
N ALA A 115 -14.72 16.84 4.61
CA ALA A 115 -15.38 17.80 5.49
C ALA A 115 -15.70 19.11 4.73
N GLU A 116 -14.80 19.59 3.88
CA GLU A 116 -15.03 20.77 3.06
C GLU A 116 -16.16 20.54 2.04
N ALA A 117 -16.20 19.36 1.44
CA ALA A 117 -17.23 19.01 0.47
C ALA A 117 -18.63 18.94 1.11
N ARG A 118 -18.70 18.70 2.42
CA ARG A 118 -19.97 18.65 3.15
C ARG A 118 -20.51 20.04 3.50
N LYS A 119 -19.64 21.04 3.49
CA LYS A 119 -20.06 22.43 3.72
C LYS A 119 -20.64 23.00 2.44
#